data_49ee42a3163178f8603f2fdda8893785
#
_entry.id   49ee42a3163178f8603f2fdda8893785
#
_cell.length_a   1.000
_cell.length_b   1.000
_cell.length_c   1.000
_cell.angle_alpha   90.00
_cell.angle_beta   90.00
_cell.angle_gamma   90.00
#
_symmetry.space_group_name_H-M   'P 1'
#
loop_
_entity.id
_entity.type
_entity.pdbx_description
1 polymer ?
#
loop_
_entity_poly.entity_id
_entity_poly.type
_entity_poly.pdbx_seq_one_letter_code
_entity_poly.pdbx_strand_id
1 'polypeptide(L)'
;MKKDLLERLEEYCGADYVPLHMPGAKRNTQEFVMPNPYAIDITEIDGFDNMHHAEDILKEAFERTAKLFGAEESLWLINGSSAGLLAAICGATKKNDTVLVARNCHRAVSVSYTHLRAHETCADL
;
A
#
# COMPACT_ATOMS: atom_id res chain seq x y z
N MET A 1 15.33 6.87 32.98
CA MET A 1 13.97 6.48 32.53
C MET A 1 14.05 6.08 31.06
N LYS A 2 13.31 5.06 30.64
CA LYS A 2 13.18 4.77 29.20
C LYS A 2 12.35 5.89 28.58
N LYS A 3 12.86 6.51 27.50
CA LYS A 3 12.13 7.49 26.72
C LYS A 3 10.90 6.84 26.08
N ASP A 4 9.80 7.56 26.01
CA ASP A 4 8.61 7.10 25.29
C ASP A 4 8.80 7.18 23.77
N LEU A 5 7.81 6.74 23.02
CA LEU A 5 7.89 6.68 21.56
C LEU A 5 7.95 8.08 20.94
N LEU A 6 7.17 9.02 21.47
CA LEU A 6 7.11 10.39 20.94
C LEU A 6 8.46 11.10 21.14
N GLU A 7 9.01 11.05 22.35
CA GLU A 7 10.34 11.61 22.66
C GLU A 7 11.43 11.06 21.71
N ARG A 8 11.37 9.75 21.40
CA ARG A 8 12.33 9.13 20.47
C ARG A 8 12.14 9.57 19.03
N LEU A 9 10.90 9.76 18.60
CA LEU A 9 10.60 10.25 17.25
C LEU A 9 11.02 11.71 17.07
N GLU A 10 10.80 12.55 18.07
CA GLU A 10 11.23 13.95 18.08
C GLU A 10 12.76 14.06 18.02
N GLU A 11 13.47 13.27 18.81
CA GLU A 11 14.94 13.19 18.74
C GLU A 11 15.42 12.73 17.36
N TYR A 12 14.78 11.69 16.80
CA TYR A 12 15.12 11.22 15.46
C TYR A 12 14.87 12.31 14.42
N CYS A 13 13.79 13.07 14.51
CA CYS A 13 13.49 14.18 13.60
C CYS A 13 14.55 15.30 13.67
N GLY A 14 15.08 15.57 14.87
CA GLY A 14 16.13 16.57 15.10
C GLY A 14 17.54 16.10 14.76
N ALA A 15 17.76 14.80 14.58
CA ALA A 15 19.08 14.24 14.28
C ALA A 15 19.46 14.39 12.81
N ASP A 16 20.76 14.53 12.54
CA ASP A 16 21.31 14.65 11.18
C ASP A 16 21.53 13.26 10.53
N TYR A 17 20.46 12.48 10.43
CA TYR A 17 20.47 11.20 9.73
C TYR A 17 19.91 11.35 8.32
N VAL A 18 20.53 10.68 7.34
CA VAL A 18 19.94 10.52 6.01
C VAL A 18 18.90 9.40 6.05
N PRO A 19 17.60 9.68 5.81
CA PRO A 19 16.53 8.69 5.97
C PRO A 19 16.45 7.75 4.76
N LEU A 20 17.29 6.73 4.72
CA LEU A 20 17.32 5.73 3.66
C LEU A 20 16.29 4.60 3.85
N HIS A 21 15.63 4.54 5.01
CA HIS A 21 14.56 3.56 5.25
C HIS A 21 13.33 3.78 4.37
N MET A 22 12.57 2.73 4.15
CA MET A 22 11.33 2.72 3.39
C MET A 22 10.13 2.45 4.32
N PRO A 23 8.95 3.02 4.02
CA PRO A 23 8.66 4.15 3.14
C PRO A 23 9.11 5.49 3.74
N GLY A 24 8.74 6.60 3.16
CA GLY A 24 8.89 7.91 3.77
C GLY A 24 9.14 9.04 2.78
N ALA A 25 8.72 10.22 3.14
CA ALA A 25 8.93 11.46 2.39
C ALA A 25 10.39 11.95 2.39
N LYS A 26 11.31 11.20 3.01
CA LYS A 26 12.75 11.50 3.10
C LYS A 26 13.05 12.90 3.66
N ARG A 27 12.21 13.35 4.61
CA ARG A 27 12.24 14.69 5.22
C ARG A 27 12.06 15.84 4.20
N ASN A 28 11.53 15.53 3.00
CA ASN A 28 11.19 16.56 2.04
C ASN A 28 9.84 17.18 2.42
N THR A 29 9.90 18.29 3.14
CA THR A 29 8.74 19.07 3.57
C THR A 29 8.38 20.20 2.62
N GLN A 30 9.20 20.44 1.59
CA GLN A 30 9.03 21.60 0.70
C GLN A 30 8.05 21.33 -0.45
N GLU A 31 7.94 20.08 -0.90
CA GLU A 31 7.09 19.71 -2.05
C GLU A 31 5.71 19.17 -1.66
N PHE A 32 5.50 18.84 -0.39
CA PHE A 32 4.24 18.31 0.11
C PHE A 32 3.61 19.22 1.16
N VAL A 33 2.79 20.14 0.71
CA VAL A 33 1.88 20.85 1.61
C VAL A 33 0.61 19.99 1.72
N MET A 34 0.57 19.10 2.69
CA MET A 34 -0.67 18.38 3.02
C MET A 34 -1.54 19.24 3.95
N PRO A 35 -2.85 19.28 3.72
CA PRO A 35 -3.77 19.87 4.69
C PRO A 35 -3.67 19.13 6.03
N ASN A 36 -4.05 19.80 7.11
CA ASN A 36 -4.11 19.17 8.42
C ASN A 36 -5.04 17.95 8.36
N PRO A 37 -4.57 16.71 8.60
CA PRO A 37 -5.38 15.52 8.49
C PRO A 37 -6.62 15.54 9.39
N TYR A 38 -6.54 16.16 10.55
CA TYR A 38 -7.70 16.30 11.44
C TYR A 38 -8.78 17.23 10.88
N ALA A 39 -8.43 18.14 9.97
CA ALA A 39 -9.39 19.06 9.35
C ALA A 39 -10.12 18.43 8.14
N ILE A 40 -9.57 17.34 7.60
CA ILE A 40 -10.10 16.62 6.44
C ILE A 40 -10.49 15.18 6.76
N ASP A 41 -10.57 14.84 8.05
CA ASP A 41 -11.02 13.52 8.51
C ASP A 41 -12.55 13.46 8.43
N ILE A 42 -13.05 12.70 7.49
CA ILE A 42 -14.46 12.56 7.16
C ILE A 42 -14.84 11.09 6.97
N THR A 43 -16.14 10.80 6.99
CA THR A 43 -16.70 9.51 6.57
C THR A 43 -17.44 9.66 5.23
N GLU A 44 -18.32 8.72 4.89
CA GLU A 44 -19.19 8.78 3.70
C GLU A 44 -20.30 9.83 3.94
N ILE A 45 -19.97 11.10 3.78
CA ILE A 45 -20.92 12.22 3.85
C ILE A 45 -21.30 12.68 2.45
N ASP A 46 -22.41 13.41 2.35
CA ASP A 46 -22.90 13.94 1.08
C ASP A 46 -21.83 14.74 0.33
N GLY A 47 -21.59 14.38 -0.94
CA GLY A 47 -20.60 15.00 -1.81
C GLY A 47 -19.18 14.41 -1.74
N PHE A 48 -18.95 13.37 -0.92
CA PHE A 48 -17.62 12.73 -0.81
C PHE A 48 -17.58 11.25 -1.18
N ASP A 49 -18.70 10.70 -1.66
CA ASP A 49 -18.75 9.36 -2.23
C ASP A 49 -18.43 8.23 -1.22
N ASN A 50 -18.45 6.97 -1.67
CA ASN A 50 -18.12 5.79 -0.88
C ASN A 50 -17.01 4.99 -1.55
N MET A 51 -15.94 4.68 -0.83
CA MET A 51 -14.77 3.98 -1.36
C MET A 51 -15.10 2.60 -1.99
N HIS A 52 -16.08 1.89 -1.43
CA HIS A 52 -16.46 0.56 -1.91
C HIS A 52 -17.58 0.59 -2.93
N HIS A 53 -18.17 1.75 -3.18
CA HIS A 53 -19.24 1.95 -4.15
C HIS A 53 -19.11 3.34 -4.77
N ALA A 54 -18.00 3.56 -5.45
CA ALA A 54 -17.64 4.85 -6.03
C ALA A 54 -18.51 5.18 -7.25
N GLU A 55 -19.24 6.28 -7.18
CA GLU A 55 -20.15 6.73 -8.25
C GLU A 55 -19.81 8.13 -8.76
N ASP A 56 -19.08 8.94 -7.99
CA ASP A 56 -18.81 10.36 -8.26
C ASP A 56 -17.31 10.69 -8.11
N ILE A 57 -16.91 11.48 -7.15
CA ILE A 57 -15.55 12.03 -7.00
C ILE A 57 -14.46 10.96 -6.86
N LEU A 58 -14.75 9.86 -6.16
CA LEU A 58 -13.80 8.74 -6.05
C LEU A 58 -13.70 7.96 -7.34
N LYS A 59 -14.81 7.76 -8.07
CA LYS A 59 -14.80 7.15 -9.38
C LYS A 59 -13.93 7.94 -10.37
N GLU A 60 -14.11 9.25 -10.44
CA GLU A 60 -13.25 10.11 -11.27
C GLU A 60 -11.77 10.02 -10.87
N ALA A 61 -11.47 9.91 -9.58
CA ALA A 61 -10.11 9.74 -9.09
C ALA A 61 -9.52 8.38 -9.50
N PHE A 62 -10.29 7.29 -9.46
CA PHE A 62 -9.88 5.97 -9.94
C PHE A 62 -9.62 5.98 -11.45
N GLU A 63 -10.51 6.58 -12.24
CA GLU A 63 -10.34 6.70 -13.69
C GLU A 63 -9.10 7.52 -14.06
N ARG A 64 -8.83 8.62 -13.38
CA ARG A 64 -7.59 9.40 -13.57
C ARG A 64 -6.35 8.58 -13.23
N THR A 65 -6.41 7.80 -12.16
CA THR A 65 -5.31 6.92 -11.76
C THR A 65 -5.08 5.83 -12.81
N ALA A 66 -6.14 5.18 -13.27
CA ALA A 66 -6.07 4.17 -14.33
C ALA A 66 -5.43 4.75 -15.61
N LYS A 67 -5.88 5.92 -16.04
CA LYS A 67 -5.32 6.62 -17.21
C LYS A 67 -3.85 6.96 -17.04
N LEU A 68 -3.43 7.42 -15.85
CA LEU A 68 -2.03 7.76 -15.56
C LEU A 68 -1.11 6.54 -15.70
N PHE A 69 -1.56 5.37 -15.25
CA PHE A 69 -0.80 4.13 -15.28
C PHE A 69 -1.05 3.28 -16.54
N GLY A 70 -1.92 3.71 -17.46
CA GLY A 70 -2.27 2.96 -18.67
C GLY A 70 -2.99 1.64 -18.36
N ALA A 71 -3.74 1.58 -17.27
CA ALA A 71 -4.53 0.44 -16.86
C ALA A 71 -5.99 0.59 -17.29
N GLU A 72 -6.71 -0.52 -17.40
CA GLU A 72 -8.16 -0.50 -17.68
C GLU A 72 -8.94 0.03 -16.47
N GLU A 73 -8.53 -0.41 -15.28
CA GLU A 73 -9.13 0.01 -14.01
C GLU A 73 -8.05 0.26 -12.95
N SER A 74 -8.38 1.06 -11.96
CA SER A 74 -7.54 1.29 -10.78
C SER A 74 -8.40 1.32 -9.53
N LEU A 75 -7.93 0.66 -8.49
CA LEU A 75 -8.59 0.63 -7.18
C LEU A 75 -7.58 1.04 -6.11
N TRP A 76 -7.98 1.92 -5.21
CA TRP A 76 -7.14 2.31 -4.08
C TRP A 76 -7.29 1.31 -2.93
N LEU A 77 -6.16 0.96 -2.35
CA LEU A 77 -6.11 -0.02 -1.27
C LEU A 77 -6.14 0.67 0.09
N ILE A 78 -7.07 0.28 0.94
CA ILE A 78 -7.19 0.81 2.31
C ILE A 78 -6.35 0.03 3.34
N ASN A 79 -6.03 -1.24 3.06
CA ASN A 79 -5.28 -2.13 3.96
C ASN A 79 -3.82 -2.33 3.53
N GLY A 80 -3.27 -1.39 2.77
CA GLY A 80 -1.88 -1.40 2.32
C GLY A 80 -1.60 -2.36 1.16
N SER A 81 -0.42 -2.23 0.58
CA SER A 81 0.01 -3.01 -0.61
C SER A 81 0.06 -4.53 -0.37
N SER A 82 0.30 -4.98 0.85
CA SER A 82 0.29 -6.41 1.17
C SER A 82 -1.09 -7.04 0.98
N ALA A 83 -2.16 -6.34 1.37
CA ALA A 83 -3.53 -6.80 1.14
C ALA A 83 -3.87 -6.83 -0.36
N GLY A 84 -3.41 -5.84 -1.11
CA GLY A 84 -3.57 -5.81 -2.56
C GLY A 84 -2.85 -6.94 -3.28
N LEU A 85 -1.61 -7.25 -2.89
CA LEU A 85 -0.86 -8.39 -3.43
C LEU A 85 -1.57 -9.71 -3.12
N LEU A 86 -2.05 -9.89 -1.89
CA LEU A 86 -2.82 -11.06 -1.51
C LEU A 86 -4.09 -11.21 -2.36
N ALA A 87 -4.86 -10.14 -2.49
CA ALA A 87 -6.07 -10.13 -3.30
C ALA A 87 -5.79 -10.42 -4.78
N ALA A 88 -4.75 -9.81 -5.36
CA ALA A 88 -4.36 -10.03 -6.74
C ALA A 88 -3.93 -11.48 -7.01
N ILE A 89 -3.10 -12.06 -6.15
CA ILE A 89 -2.66 -13.46 -6.28
C ILE A 89 -3.87 -14.40 -6.11
N CYS A 90 -4.71 -14.18 -5.11
CA CYS A 90 -5.92 -14.99 -4.90
C CYS A 90 -6.92 -14.89 -6.07
N GLY A 91 -7.06 -13.71 -6.66
CA GLY A 91 -7.96 -13.49 -7.79
C GLY A 91 -7.43 -14.05 -9.10
N ALA A 92 -6.10 -14.03 -9.31
CA ALA A 92 -5.47 -14.50 -10.53
C ALA A 92 -5.20 -16.02 -10.56
N THR A 93 -5.24 -16.70 -9.40
CA THR A 93 -4.87 -18.13 -9.30
C THR A 93 -6.02 -19.00 -8.82
N LYS A 94 -6.01 -20.25 -9.26
CA LYS A 94 -6.94 -21.30 -8.86
C LYS A 94 -6.19 -22.44 -8.17
N LYS A 95 -6.94 -23.33 -7.52
CA LYS A 95 -6.36 -24.52 -6.92
C LYS A 95 -5.60 -25.35 -7.97
N ASN A 96 -4.36 -25.72 -7.68
CA ASN A 96 -3.39 -26.45 -8.51
C ASN A 96 -2.75 -25.63 -9.64
N ASP A 97 -2.93 -24.32 -9.69
CA ASP A 97 -2.15 -23.48 -10.59
C ASP A 97 -0.67 -23.42 -10.13
N THR A 98 0.22 -23.23 -11.09
CA THR A 98 1.64 -23.02 -10.83
C THR A 98 1.98 -21.55 -11.01
N VAL A 99 2.58 -20.94 -9.98
CA VAL A 99 3.01 -19.56 -10.01
C VAL A 99 4.54 -19.47 -9.96
N LEU A 100 5.14 -18.79 -10.93
CA LEU A 100 6.57 -18.52 -10.94
C LEU A 100 6.84 -17.22 -10.17
N VAL A 101 7.64 -17.31 -9.12
CA VAL A 101 7.93 -16.19 -8.23
C VAL A 101 9.42 -15.97 -8.10
N ALA A 102 9.88 -14.73 -8.25
CA ALA A 102 11.28 -14.38 -8.02
C ALA A 102 11.66 -14.61 -6.54
N ARG A 103 12.82 -15.21 -6.29
CA ARG A 103 13.30 -15.50 -4.93
C ARG A 103 13.47 -14.25 -4.07
N ASN A 104 13.77 -13.13 -4.67
CA ASN A 104 13.93 -11.82 -4.00
C ASN A 104 12.65 -10.99 -3.95
N CYS A 105 11.46 -11.61 -4.12
CA CYS A 105 10.20 -10.92 -4.03
C CYS A 105 9.92 -10.43 -2.60
N HIS A 106 9.03 -9.46 -2.47
CA HIS A 106 8.60 -8.97 -1.17
C HIS A 106 7.90 -10.07 -0.37
N ARG A 107 8.09 -10.09 0.95
CA ARG A 107 7.50 -11.08 1.86
C ARG A 107 5.97 -11.23 1.72
N ALA A 108 5.26 -10.18 1.34
CA ALA A 108 3.83 -10.25 1.11
C ALA A 108 3.43 -11.29 0.05
N VAL A 109 4.26 -11.51 -0.97
CA VAL A 109 4.04 -12.53 -2.00
C VAL A 109 4.15 -13.93 -1.38
N SER A 110 5.18 -14.18 -0.55
CA SER A 110 5.35 -15.48 0.11
C SER A 110 4.23 -15.77 1.11
N VAL A 111 3.73 -14.76 1.82
CA VAL A 111 2.56 -14.90 2.69
C VAL A 111 1.33 -15.27 1.87
N SER A 112 1.14 -14.69 0.69
CA SER A 112 -0.02 -14.94 -0.17
C SER A 112 -0.11 -16.41 -0.59
N TYR A 113 0.98 -17.01 -1.07
CA TYR A 113 0.95 -18.43 -1.46
C TYR A 113 0.85 -19.38 -0.26
N THR A 114 1.39 -19.01 0.90
CA THR A 114 1.20 -19.79 2.15
C THR A 114 -0.27 -19.82 2.57
N HIS A 115 -0.97 -18.70 2.48
CA HIS A 115 -2.42 -18.65 2.73
C HIS A 115 -3.23 -19.50 1.76
N LEU A 116 -2.79 -19.60 0.52
CA LEU A 116 -3.40 -20.46 -0.51
C LEU A 116 -3.03 -21.94 -0.34
N ARG A 117 -2.23 -22.30 0.68
CA ARG A 117 -1.72 -23.67 0.90
C ARG A 117 -0.96 -24.22 -0.31
N ALA A 118 -0.28 -23.35 -1.05
CA ALA A 118 0.60 -23.77 -2.13
C ALA A 118 1.86 -24.45 -1.55
N HIS A 119 2.29 -25.53 -2.17
CA HIS A 119 3.55 -26.18 -1.84
C HIS A 119 4.70 -25.54 -2.61
N GLU A 120 5.74 -25.16 -1.91
CA GLU A 120 6.95 -24.64 -2.55
C GLU A 120 7.70 -25.78 -3.24
N THR A 121 8.03 -25.57 -4.50
CA THR A 121 9.00 -26.42 -5.22
C THR A 121 10.15 -25.49 -5.63
N CYS A 122 11.32 -25.62 -5.03
CA CYS A 122 12.52 -24.95 -5.50
C CYS A 122 12.98 -25.65 -6.79
N ALA A 123 12.94 -24.95 -7.91
CA ALA A 123 13.71 -25.33 -9.08
C ALA A 123 15.11 -24.71 -8.93
N ASP A 124 16.11 -25.50 -8.69
CA ASP A 124 17.52 -25.11 -8.85
C ASP A 124 17.79 -24.97 -10.34
N LEU A 125 17.91 -23.73 -10.81
CA LEU A 125 18.33 -23.37 -12.15
C LEU A 125 19.83 -23.06 -12.14
#